data_8372631adc3f549fb86f515423152760
#
_entry.id   8372631adc3f549fb86f515423152760
#
_cell.length_a   1.000
_cell.length_b   1.000
_cell.length_c   1.000
_cell.angle_alpha   90.00
_cell.angle_beta   90.00
_cell.angle_gamma   90.00
#
_symmetry.space_group_name_H-M   'P 1'
#
loop_
_entity.id
_entity.type
_entity.pdbx_description
1 polymer ?
#
loop_
_entity_poly.entity_id
_entity_poly.type
_entity_poly.pdbx_seq_one_letter_code
_entity_poly.pdbx_strand_id
1 'polypeptide(L)'
;LSSAASDVYKRQPEQSQALGSGFRCGFLGTLHMEIVIERIKREYGIELLATAPTVVYEIENKGGEIEEVENPSKFPDPSSIEKVREPIARATVLTPETYVGNVIELCVEKRGVQKSLRYVGGQIELVYDLPMNEIILDFFDRLKSTSNGYASLDYDFDRFQESQMVKMDILLNGERVDALSSMVHKSQSDFKGRQLVKSLREVIPRQMYDVAIQAAIGGKILARETVKAFRKDVTAKLYGGDVTRKKKLLEKQKAGKKKMRHIGKVEVPQEAFLSVLKVNK
;
A
#
# COMPACT_ATOMS: atom_id res chain seq x y z
N LEU A 1 7.46 12.30 26.52
CA LEU A 1 6.53 12.24 25.34
C LEU A 1 6.25 13.60 24.69
N SER A 2 6.52 14.76 25.37
CA SER A 2 6.07 16.06 24.86
C SER A 2 6.94 16.64 23.73
N SER A 3 8.25 16.41 23.67
CA SER A 3 9.09 17.05 22.65
C SER A 3 9.00 16.40 21.26
N ALA A 4 8.98 15.06 21.17
CA ALA A 4 8.81 14.37 19.90
C ALA A 4 7.36 14.48 19.35
N ALA A 5 6.37 14.72 20.23
CA ALA A 5 4.98 14.92 19.82
C ALA A 5 4.70 16.32 19.25
N SER A 6 5.57 17.31 19.48
CA SER A 6 5.45 18.66 18.90
C SER A 6 5.81 18.71 17.42
N ASP A 7 6.57 17.71 16.93
CA ASP A 7 7.00 17.66 15.53
C ASP A 7 5.94 17.04 14.61
N VAL A 8 4.88 16.43 15.18
CA VAL A 8 3.76 15.87 14.42
C VAL A 8 2.68 16.92 14.22
N TYR A 9 2.37 17.26 12.98
CA TYR A 9 1.41 18.31 12.64
C TYR A 9 -0.02 18.02 13.13
N LYS A 10 -0.48 16.78 13.04
CA LYS A 10 -1.80 16.33 13.51
C LYS A 10 -1.69 14.90 14.05
N ARG A 11 -2.33 14.61 15.18
CA ARG A 11 -2.34 13.28 15.80
C ARG A 11 -3.75 12.91 16.25
N GLN A 12 -4.22 11.73 15.85
CA GLN A 12 -5.49 11.18 16.27
C GLN A 12 -5.31 9.71 16.69
N PRO A 13 -5.92 9.25 17.79
CA PRO A 13 -5.96 7.84 18.13
C PRO A 13 -6.71 7.04 17.06
N GLU A 14 -6.21 5.87 16.73
CA GLU A 14 -6.84 4.96 15.77
C GLU A 14 -6.75 3.52 16.24
N GLN A 15 -7.75 2.71 15.89
CA GLN A 15 -7.76 1.28 16.18
C GLN A 15 -7.77 0.48 14.88
N SER A 16 -6.88 -0.49 14.77
CA SER A 16 -6.81 -1.48 13.70
C SER A 16 -7.13 -2.87 14.26
N GLN A 17 -7.89 -3.66 13.53
CA GLN A 17 -8.16 -5.05 13.91
C GLN A 17 -6.89 -5.92 13.83
N ALA A 18 -6.00 -5.61 12.90
CA ALA A 18 -4.75 -6.33 12.71
C ALA A 18 -3.64 -5.89 13.67
N LEU A 19 -3.54 -4.58 13.94
CA LEU A 19 -2.41 -3.97 14.66
C LEU A 19 -2.75 -3.52 16.08
N GLY A 20 -4.02 -3.45 16.45
CA GLY A 20 -4.47 -2.93 17.73
C GLY A 20 -4.53 -1.41 17.78
N SER A 21 -4.23 -0.82 18.96
CA SER A 21 -4.28 0.62 19.17
C SER A 21 -3.06 1.32 18.59
N GLY A 22 -3.27 2.41 17.89
CA GLY A 22 -2.23 3.22 17.27
C GLY A 22 -2.63 4.68 17.14
N PHE A 23 -1.90 5.40 16.29
CA PHE A 23 -2.17 6.79 15.99
C PHE A 23 -2.09 7.04 14.48
N ARG A 24 -3.01 7.82 13.99
CA ARG A 24 -2.89 8.47 12.69
C ARG A 24 -2.17 9.79 12.89
N CYS A 25 -1.08 9.97 12.17
CA CYS A 25 -0.23 11.14 12.29
C CYS A 25 -0.08 11.83 10.93
N GLY A 26 -0.15 13.17 10.93
CA GLY A 26 0.19 14.00 9.79
C GLY A 26 1.66 14.36 9.81
N PHE A 27 2.35 14.23 8.68
CA PHE A 27 3.75 14.58 8.50
C PHE A 27 3.92 15.52 7.30
N LEU A 28 4.99 16.31 7.30
CA LEU A 28 5.34 17.23 6.20
C LEU A 28 5.95 16.50 4.98
N GLY A 29 6.12 15.17 5.08
CA GLY A 29 6.66 14.31 4.05
C GLY A 29 7.26 13.05 4.62
N THR A 30 7.70 12.12 3.75
CA THR A 30 8.24 10.81 4.15
C THR A 30 9.50 10.93 4.99
N LEU A 31 10.42 11.84 4.65
CA LEU A 31 11.64 12.11 5.42
C LEU A 31 11.32 12.59 6.83
N HIS A 32 10.34 13.48 7.00
CA HIS A 32 9.90 13.93 8.32
C HIS A 32 9.37 12.74 9.14
N MET A 33 8.55 11.88 8.55
CA MET A 33 8.06 10.65 9.20
C MET A 33 9.21 9.75 9.66
N GLU A 34 10.19 9.50 8.80
CA GLU A 34 11.35 8.64 9.12
C GLU A 34 12.18 9.22 10.27
N ILE A 35 12.43 10.54 10.28
CA ILE A 35 13.14 11.22 11.37
C ILE A 35 12.39 11.08 12.69
N VAL A 36 11.07 11.28 12.70
CA VAL A 36 10.26 11.16 13.93
C VAL A 36 10.26 9.72 14.44
N ILE A 37 10.11 8.72 13.57
CA ILE A 37 10.16 7.30 13.94
C ILE A 37 11.52 6.95 14.54
N GLU A 38 12.61 7.36 13.89
CA GLU A 38 13.98 7.10 14.38
C GLU A 38 14.25 7.79 15.73
N ARG A 39 13.77 9.04 15.92
CA ARG A 39 13.86 9.73 17.20
C ARG A 39 13.13 8.99 18.32
N ILE A 40 11.90 8.57 18.08
CA ILE A 40 11.11 7.83 19.07
C ILE A 40 11.82 6.53 19.45
N LYS A 41 12.34 5.80 18.45
CA LYS A 41 13.12 4.58 18.70
C LYS A 41 14.37 4.86 19.53
N ARG A 42 15.12 5.91 19.20
CA ARG A 42 16.38 6.27 19.89
C ARG A 42 16.17 6.83 21.28
N GLU A 43 15.20 7.72 21.46
CA GLU A 43 14.99 8.42 22.74
C GLU A 43 14.20 7.58 23.76
N TYR A 44 13.27 6.76 23.27
CA TYR A 44 12.35 6.00 24.14
C TYR A 44 12.50 4.48 24.05
N GLY A 45 13.30 3.97 23.13
CA GLY A 45 13.46 2.52 22.93
C GLY A 45 12.20 1.83 22.40
N ILE A 46 11.26 2.58 21.82
CA ILE A 46 9.99 2.07 21.33
C ILE A 46 10.12 1.77 19.83
N GLU A 47 9.87 0.53 19.44
CA GLU A 47 9.72 0.15 18.04
C GLU A 47 8.31 0.49 17.54
N LEU A 48 8.25 1.35 16.52
CA LEU A 48 7.01 1.76 15.89
C LEU A 48 6.81 1.00 14.59
N LEU A 49 5.58 0.54 14.38
CA LEU A 49 5.14 -0.01 13.10
C LEU A 49 4.45 1.10 12.31
N ALA A 50 5.05 1.50 11.19
CA ALA A 50 4.44 2.45 10.26
C ALA A 50 3.70 1.71 9.14
N THR A 51 2.50 2.20 8.79
CA THR A 51 1.73 1.76 7.63
C THR A 51 1.88 2.76 6.48
N ALA A 52 1.41 2.39 5.29
CA ALA A 52 1.44 3.28 4.13
C ALA A 52 0.64 4.58 4.40
N PRO A 53 1.14 5.75 3.95
CA PRO A 53 0.42 6.99 4.05
C PRO A 53 -0.85 6.93 3.17
N THR A 54 -1.88 7.67 3.59
CA THR A 54 -3.15 7.78 2.87
C THR A 54 -3.55 9.24 2.74
N VAL A 55 -4.34 9.54 1.73
CA VAL A 55 -4.99 10.85 1.55
C VAL A 55 -6.44 10.78 2.02
N VAL A 56 -7.05 11.95 2.22
CA VAL A 56 -8.49 12.07 2.50
C VAL A 56 -9.26 11.95 1.20
N TYR A 57 -10.32 11.15 1.21
CA TYR A 57 -11.27 11.03 0.09
C TYR A 57 -12.62 11.59 0.53
N GLU A 58 -13.33 12.25 -0.36
CA GLU A 58 -14.73 12.60 -0.16
C GLU A 58 -15.62 11.54 -0.82
N ILE A 59 -16.60 11.03 -0.05
CA ILE A 59 -17.56 10.04 -0.51
C ILE A 59 -18.96 10.64 -0.42
N GLU A 60 -19.63 10.70 -1.54
CA GLU A 60 -21.03 11.09 -1.64
C GLU A 60 -21.89 9.83 -1.62
N ASN A 61 -22.70 9.68 -0.61
CA ASN A 61 -23.65 8.59 -0.46
C ASN A 61 -24.90 8.85 -1.33
N LYS A 62 -25.66 7.80 -1.65
CA LYS A 62 -26.94 7.90 -2.41
C LYS A 62 -27.96 8.85 -1.80
N GLY A 63 -27.83 9.20 -0.54
CA GLY A 63 -28.63 10.23 0.14
C GLY A 63 -28.16 11.67 -0.06
N GLY A 64 -27.05 11.89 -0.80
CA GLY A 64 -26.46 13.22 -1.04
C GLY A 64 -25.59 13.73 0.11
N GLU A 65 -25.35 12.92 1.16
CA GLU A 65 -24.43 13.28 2.24
C GLU A 65 -22.99 13.05 1.79
N ILE A 66 -22.10 14.00 2.11
CA ILE A 66 -20.67 13.91 1.82
C ILE A 66 -19.94 13.60 3.12
N GLU A 67 -19.16 12.53 3.11
CA GLU A 67 -18.32 12.07 4.22
C GLU A 67 -16.85 12.08 3.79
N GLU A 68 -15.98 12.60 4.67
CA GLU A 68 -14.53 12.48 4.50
C GLU A 68 -14.02 11.16 5.07
N VAL A 69 -13.35 10.39 4.24
CA VAL A 69 -12.76 9.09 4.62
C VAL A 69 -11.25 9.16 4.48
N GLU A 70 -10.59 9.15 5.62
CA GLU A 70 -9.12 9.15 5.71
C GLU A 70 -8.54 7.73 5.74
N ASN A 71 -9.28 6.75 6.26
CA ASN A 71 -8.83 5.38 6.43
C ASN A 71 -9.57 4.44 5.47
N PRO A 72 -8.86 3.70 4.58
CA PRO A 72 -9.50 2.73 3.69
C PRO A 72 -10.34 1.68 4.40
N SER A 73 -10.03 1.33 5.67
CA SER A 73 -10.84 0.36 6.42
C SER A 73 -12.24 0.86 6.74
N LYS A 74 -12.42 2.19 6.84
CA LYS A 74 -13.71 2.85 7.09
C LYS A 74 -14.50 3.17 5.82
N PHE A 75 -13.99 2.76 4.66
CA PHE A 75 -14.66 2.99 3.38
C PHE A 75 -16.03 2.30 3.37
N PRO A 76 -17.12 3.03 3.06
CA PRO A 76 -18.48 2.48 3.07
C PRO A 76 -18.65 1.32 2.08
N ASP A 77 -19.77 0.60 2.22
CA ASP A 77 -20.12 -0.44 1.26
C ASP A 77 -20.29 0.17 -0.15
N PRO A 78 -19.69 -0.41 -1.19
CA PRO A 78 -19.80 0.11 -2.56
C PRO A 78 -21.25 0.31 -3.05
N SER A 79 -22.21 -0.42 -2.48
CA SER A 79 -23.63 -0.30 -2.85
C SER A 79 -24.29 1.00 -2.35
N SER A 80 -23.75 1.63 -1.30
CA SER A 80 -24.24 2.88 -0.72
C SER A 80 -23.61 4.13 -1.34
N ILE A 81 -22.55 3.98 -2.11
CA ILE A 81 -21.78 5.07 -2.69
C ILE A 81 -22.41 5.53 -4.00
N GLU A 82 -22.57 6.83 -4.17
CA GLU A 82 -22.91 7.48 -5.43
C GLU A 82 -21.66 7.94 -6.15
N LYS A 83 -20.79 8.70 -5.46
CA LYS A 83 -19.55 9.25 -6.02
C LYS A 83 -18.41 9.18 -5.04
N VAL A 84 -17.21 9.02 -5.57
CA VAL A 84 -15.95 9.13 -4.83
C VAL A 84 -15.13 10.24 -5.45
N ARG A 85 -14.64 11.17 -4.62
CA ARG A 85 -13.74 12.24 -5.06
C ARG A 85 -12.37 12.03 -4.42
N GLU A 86 -11.34 12.15 -5.25
CA GLU A 86 -9.95 12.11 -4.79
C GLU A 86 -9.35 13.54 -4.77
N PRO A 87 -8.42 13.82 -3.83
CA PRO A 87 -7.74 15.11 -3.78
C PRO A 87 -6.74 15.22 -4.94
N ILE A 88 -6.83 16.32 -5.66
CA ILE A 88 -5.93 16.67 -6.76
C ILE A 88 -5.01 17.77 -6.30
N ALA A 89 -3.73 17.63 -6.57
CA ALA A 89 -2.74 18.66 -6.38
C ALA A 89 -2.36 19.29 -7.71
N ARG A 90 -2.10 20.60 -7.68
CA ARG A 90 -1.41 21.30 -8.73
C ARG A 90 0.08 21.15 -8.51
N ALA A 91 0.72 20.35 -9.34
CA ALA A 91 2.14 20.05 -9.26
C ALA A 91 2.91 20.86 -10.33
N THR A 92 3.95 21.57 -9.91
CA THR A 92 4.87 22.29 -10.78
C THR A 92 6.22 21.60 -10.75
N VAL A 93 6.65 21.11 -11.88
CA VAL A 93 7.95 20.46 -12.05
C VAL A 93 8.86 21.35 -12.90
N LEU A 94 10.04 21.71 -12.35
CA LEU A 94 11.11 22.36 -13.10
C LEU A 94 12.16 21.33 -13.47
N THR A 95 12.52 21.23 -14.76
CA THR A 95 13.48 20.24 -15.25
C THR A 95 14.28 20.77 -16.45
N PRO A 96 15.54 20.35 -16.63
CA PRO A 96 16.26 20.59 -17.87
C PRO A 96 15.57 19.94 -19.08
N GLU A 97 15.71 20.52 -20.25
CA GLU A 97 15.09 20.07 -21.51
C GLU A 97 15.35 18.58 -21.81
N THR A 98 16.56 18.10 -21.48
CA THR A 98 16.97 16.71 -21.69
C THR A 98 16.10 15.66 -20.99
N TYR A 99 15.42 16.04 -19.90
CA TYR A 99 14.62 15.10 -19.10
C TYR A 99 13.11 15.31 -19.27
N VAL A 100 12.67 16.30 -20.05
CA VAL A 100 11.25 16.65 -20.19
C VAL A 100 10.41 15.47 -20.65
N GLY A 101 10.85 14.71 -21.65
CA GLY A 101 10.13 13.53 -22.14
C GLY A 101 9.87 12.51 -21.05
N ASN A 102 10.91 12.16 -20.28
CA ASN A 102 10.82 11.19 -19.20
C ASN A 102 9.92 11.68 -18.05
N VAL A 103 9.96 12.99 -17.74
CA VAL A 103 9.09 13.60 -16.71
C VAL A 103 7.63 13.60 -17.15
N ILE A 104 7.36 13.90 -18.43
CA ILE A 104 6.01 13.83 -18.99
C ILE A 104 5.47 12.39 -18.90
N GLU A 105 6.27 11.40 -19.29
CA GLU A 105 5.90 9.98 -19.20
C GLU A 105 5.55 9.58 -17.75
N LEU A 106 6.38 9.97 -16.79
CA LEU A 106 6.13 9.74 -15.37
C LEU A 106 4.80 10.39 -14.92
N CYS A 107 4.55 11.65 -15.28
CA CYS A 107 3.30 12.34 -14.93
C CYS A 107 2.07 11.65 -15.52
N VAL A 108 2.15 11.20 -16.77
CA VAL A 108 1.05 10.47 -17.44
C VAL A 108 0.81 9.11 -16.78
N GLU A 109 1.87 8.35 -16.46
CA GLU A 109 1.75 7.09 -15.73
C GLU A 109 1.03 7.27 -14.38
N LYS A 110 1.30 8.39 -13.70
CA LYS A 110 0.67 8.77 -12.44
C LYS A 110 -0.69 9.47 -12.61
N ARG A 111 -1.34 9.29 -13.74
CA ARG A 111 -2.67 9.84 -14.06
C ARG A 111 -2.71 11.38 -14.09
N GLY A 112 -1.57 12.02 -14.29
CA GLY A 112 -1.47 13.46 -14.37
C GLY A 112 -2.09 14.05 -15.64
N VAL A 113 -2.73 15.20 -15.50
CA VAL A 113 -3.29 15.98 -16.59
C VAL A 113 -2.48 17.26 -16.76
N GLN A 114 -1.79 17.37 -17.90
CA GLN A 114 -0.94 18.53 -18.20
C GLN A 114 -1.80 19.80 -18.34
N LYS A 115 -1.38 20.88 -17.67
CA LYS A 115 -1.99 22.21 -17.73
C LYS A 115 -1.18 23.18 -18.57
N SER A 116 0.13 23.23 -18.34
CA SER A 116 1.01 24.09 -19.12
C SER A 116 2.42 23.51 -19.21
N LEU A 117 3.13 23.98 -20.23
CA LEU A 117 4.56 23.79 -20.42
C LEU A 117 5.15 25.14 -20.82
N ARG A 118 6.17 25.63 -20.11
CA ARG A 118 6.81 26.91 -20.34
C ARG A 118 8.32 26.80 -20.25
N TYR A 119 9.03 27.64 -20.99
CA TYR A 119 10.46 27.80 -20.87
C TYR A 119 10.76 28.92 -19.87
N VAL A 120 11.50 28.62 -18.83
CA VAL A 120 11.86 29.56 -17.75
C VAL A 120 13.34 29.45 -17.45
N GLY A 121 14.11 30.50 -17.74
CA GLY A 121 15.53 30.59 -17.34
C GLY A 121 16.43 29.45 -17.79
N GLY A 122 16.17 28.84 -18.96
CA GLY A 122 16.95 27.69 -19.48
C GLY A 122 16.47 26.33 -18.97
N GLN A 123 15.39 26.30 -18.19
CA GLN A 123 14.70 25.09 -17.77
C GLN A 123 13.28 25.09 -18.33
N ILE A 124 12.61 23.95 -18.22
CA ILE A 124 11.22 23.80 -18.59
C ILE A 124 10.38 23.62 -17.33
N GLU A 125 9.38 24.46 -17.21
CA GLU A 125 8.32 24.36 -16.21
C GLU A 125 7.16 23.55 -16.77
N LEU A 126 6.81 22.49 -16.07
CA LEU A 126 5.68 21.61 -16.37
C LEU A 126 4.66 21.74 -15.25
N VAL A 127 3.43 22.13 -15.54
CA VAL A 127 2.34 22.18 -14.57
C VAL A 127 1.35 21.05 -14.86
N TYR A 128 1.08 20.25 -13.85
CA TYR A 128 0.16 19.10 -13.91
C TYR A 128 -0.86 19.16 -12.78
N ASP A 129 -2.09 18.74 -13.07
CA ASP A 129 -3.00 18.25 -12.03
C ASP A 129 -2.68 16.79 -11.78
N LEU A 130 -2.22 16.46 -10.58
CA LEU A 130 -1.85 15.08 -10.18
C LEU A 130 -2.69 14.66 -8.98
N PRO A 131 -3.17 13.39 -8.94
CA PRO A 131 -3.78 12.85 -7.74
C PRO A 131 -2.78 12.84 -6.58
N MET A 132 -3.14 13.40 -5.43
CA MET A 132 -2.24 13.49 -4.28
C MET A 132 -1.75 12.13 -3.80
N ASN A 133 -2.60 11.09 -3.89
CA ASN A 133 -2.19 9.73 -3.53
C ASN A 133 -1.01 9.20 -4.37
N GLU A 134 -0.91 9.59 -5.62
CA GLU A 134 0.21 9.20 -6.48
C GLU A 134 1.49 9.98 -6.16
N ILE A 135 1.35 11.24 -5.66
CA ILE A 135 2.50 12.08 -5.28
C ILE A 135 3.14 11.56 -3.99
N ILE A 136 2.34 11.30 -2.95
CA ILE A 136 2.86 10.95 -1.62
C ILE A 136 3.49 9.56 -1.54
N LEU A 137 3.22 8.65 -2.50
CA LEU A 137 3.74 7.30 -2.48
C LEU A 137 5.20 7.24 -2.96
N ASP A 138 5.44 7.52 -4.23
CA ASP A 138 6.75 7.29 -4.84
C ASP A 138 7.15 8.31 -5.93
N PHE A 139 6.27 9.28 -6.21
CA PHE A 139 6.49 10.22 -7.32
C PHE A 139 7.78 11.00 -7.20
N PHE A 140 8.11 11.48 -6.00
CA PHE A 140 9.33 12.27 -5.77
C PHE A 140 10.60 11.45 -6.00
N ASP A 141 10.63 10.20 -5.52
CA ASP A 141 11.79 9.31 -5.72
C ASP A 141 11.97 8.95 -7.19
N ARG A 142 10.86 8.71 -7.88
CA ARG A 142 10.87 8.43 -9.32
C ARG A 142 11.26 9.66 -10.13
N LEU A 143 10.78 10.84 -9.76
CA LEU A 143 11.15 12.09 -10.40
C LEU A 143 12.66 12.33 -10.30
N LYS A 144 13.24 12.13 -9.11
CA LYS A 144 14.68 12.19 -8.89
C LYS A 144 15.45 11.21 -9.77
N SER A 145 15.03 9.95 -9.77
CA SER A 145 15.69 8.90 -10.55
C SER A 145 15.62 9.19 -12.06
N THR A 146 14.45 9.59 -12.55
CA THR A 146 14.17 9.85 -13.96
C THR A 146 14.92 11.07 -14.50
N SER A 147 15.19 12.05 -13.63
CA SER A 147 15.88 13.30 -13.98
C SER A 147 17.32 13.36 -13.48
N ASN A 148 17.90 12.27 -12.98
CA ASN A 148 19.22 12.25 -12.34
C ASN A 148 19.37 13.31 -11.23
N GLY A 149 18.30 13.63 -10.53
CA GLY A 149 18.26 14.62 -9.45
C GLY A 149 18.13 16.08 -9.91
N TYR A 150 18.00 16.35 -11.21
CA TYR A 150 17.92 17.73 -11.74
C TYR A 150 16.49 18.31 -11.71
N ALA A 151 15.47 17.50 -11.60
CA ALA A 151 14.09 18.02 -11.49
C ALA A 151 13.75 18.38 -10.06
N SER A 152 13.04 19.50 -9.91
CA SER A 152 12.40 19.91 -8.65
C SER A 152 10.89 19.81 -8.78
N LEU A 153 10.23 19.56 -7.64
CA LEU A 153 8.78 19.45 -7.54
C LEU A 153 8.29 20.37 -6.44
N ASP A 154 7.28 21.16 -6.78
CA ASP A 154 6.44 21.90 -5.85
C ASP A 154 4.98 21.51 -6.10
N TYR A 155 4.17 21.36 -5.06
CA TYR A 155 2.76 21.01 -5.22
C TYR A 155 1.90 21.53 -4.09
N ASP A 156 0.70 21.97 -4.45
CA ASP A 156 -0.33 22.43 -3.52
C ASP A 156 -1.64 21.68 -3.78
N PHE A 157 -2.44 21.52 -2.74
CA PHE A 157 -3.80 21.02 -2.90
C PHE A 157 -4.61 22.02 -3.75
N ASP A 158 -5.30 21.51 -4.78
CA ASP A 158 -6.13 22.34 -5.67
C ASP A 158 -7.62 22.09 -5.39
N ARG A 159 -8.09 20.86 -5.49
CA ARG A 159 -9.50 20.49 -5.34
C ARG A 159 -9.73 19.00 -5.13
N PHE A 160 -10.95 18.67 -4.75
CA PHE A 160 -11.46 17.31 -4.89
C PHE A 160 -12.07 17.11 -6.29
N GLN A 161 -11.79 15.97 -6.90
CA GLN A 161 -12.29 15.62 -8.24
C GLN A 161 -12.87 14.20 -8.23
N GLU A 162 -14.05 14.05 -8.87
CA GLU A 162 -14.68 12.73 -9.04
C GLU A 162 -13.74 11.76 -9.76
N SER A 163 -13.62 10.57 -9.20
CA SER A 163 -12.71 9.53 -9.70
C SER A 163 -13.23 8.14 -9.38
N GLN A 164 -12.89 7.18 -10.24
CA GLN A 164 -13.27 5.78 -10.06
C GLN A 164 -12.34 5.07 -9.06
N MET A 165 -12.32 5.59 -7.83
CA MET A 165 -11.55 4.97 -6.75
C MET A 165 -12.31 3.79 -6.16
N VAL A 166 -11.58 2.73 -5.84
CA VAL A 166 -12.11 1.52 -5.22
C VAL A 166 -11.20 1.08 -4.10
N LYS A 167 -11.80 0.49 -3.06
CA LYS A 167 -11.06 -0.12 -1.97
C LYS A 167 -10.55 -1.48 -2.40
N MET A 168 -9.25 -1.69 -2.31
CA MET A 168 -8.60 -2.98 -2.48
C MET A 168 -8.24 -3.55 -1.10
N ASP A 169 -8.81 -4.70 -0.77
CA ASP A 169 -8.54 -5.44 0.45
C ASP A 169 -7.48 -6.52 0.21
N ILE A 170 -6.61 -6.73 1.18
CA ILE A 170 -5.70 -7.87 1.21
C ILE A 170 -6.22 -8.91 2.21
N LEU A 171 -6.34 -10.14 1.73
CA LEU A 171 -6.76 -11.27 2.56
C LEU A 171 -5.60 -12.25 2.72
N LEU A 172 -5.36 -12.64 3.96
CA LEU A 172 -4.43 -13.71 4.32
C LEU A 172 -5.24 -14.92 4.80
N ASN A 173 -5.17 -16.02 4.06
CA ASN A 173 -5.98 -17.22 4.31
C ASN A 173 -7.50 -16.98 4.34
N GLY A 174 -7.99 -15.93 3.69
CA GLY A 174 -9.39 -15.54 3.65
C GLY A 174 -9.79 -14.50 4.71
N GLU A 175 -8.90 -14.17 5.64
CA GLU A 175 -9.12 -13.10 6.64
C GLU A 175 -8.58 -11.77 6.11
N ARG A 176 -9.37 -10.70 6.22
CA ARG A 176 -8.93 -9.36 5.83
C ARG A 176 -7.91 -8.82 6.81
N VAL A 177 -6.89 -8.16 6.25
CA VAL A 177 -5.91 -7.38 7.02
C VAL A 177 -6.16 -5.91 6.70
N ASP A 178 -6.88 -5.23 7.59
CA ASP A 178 -7.31 -3.82 7.43
C ASP A 178 -6.13 -2.86 7.20
N ALA A 179 -5.01 -3.08 7.87
CA ALA A 179 -3.81 -2.28 7.74
C ALA A 179 -3.09 -2.41 6.37
N LEU A 180 -3.46 -3.40 5.55
CA LEU A 180 -2.98 -3.57 4.18
C LEU A 180 -4.01 -3.14 3.13
N SER A 181 -5.21 -2.69 3.55
CA SER A 181 -6.21 -2.16 2.64
C SER A 181 -5.76 -0.82 2.07
N SER A 182 -6.01 -0.59 0.80
CA SER A 182 -5.60 0.63 0.09
C SER A 182 -6.66 1.11 -0.90
N MET A 183 -6.67 2.42 -1.15
CA MET A 183 -7.48 3.00 -2.22
C MET A 183 -6.70 2.96 -3.53
N VAL A 184 -7.31 2.42 -4.57
CA VAL A 184 -6.69 2.33 -5.89
C VAL A 184 -7.68 2.78 -6.97
N HIS A 185 -7.17 3.36 -8.05
CA HIS A 185 -8.02 3.65 -9.21
C HIS A 185 -8.41 2.35 -9.92
N LYS A 186 -9.68 2.24 -10.32
CA LYS A 186 -10.24 1.02 -10.92
C LYS A 186 -9.44 0.50 -12.12
N SER A 187 -8.94 1.39 -12.98
CA SER A 187 -8.15 1.00 -14.15
C SER A 187 -6.82 0.35 -13.81
N GLN A 188 -6.24 0.67 -12.65
CA GLN A 188 -4.94 0.14 -12.20
C GLN A 188 -5.07 -1.01 -11.19
N SER A 189 -6.29 -1.32 -10.77
CA SER A 189 -6.54 -2.25 -9.65
C SER A 189 -6.00 -3.66 -9.89
N ASP A 190 -6.16 -4.21 -11.10
CA ASP A 190 -5.65 -5.54 -11.46
C ASP A 190 -4.11 -5.58 -11.44
N PHE A 191 -3.47 -4.53 -11.96
CA PHE A 191 -2.01 -4.43 -12.01
C PHE A 191 -1.43 -4.25 -10.60
N LYS A 192 -1.91 -3.24 -9.85
CA LYS A 192 -1.47 -2.98 -8.47
C LYS A 192 -1.75 -4.18 -7.56
N GLY A 193 -2.90 -4.85 -7.72
CA GLY A 193 -3.24 -6.05 -6.97
C GLY A 193 -2.25 -7.20 -7.19
N ARG A 194 -1.87 -7.48 -8.44
CA ARG A 194 -0.87 -8.52 -8.76
C ARG A 194 0.50 -8.19 -8.20
N GLN A 195 0.94 -6.95 -8.35
CA GLN A 195 2.23 -6.51 -7.80
C GLN A 195 2.26 -6.63 -6.28
N LEU A 196 1.20 -6.18 -5.60
CA LEU A 196 1.13 -6.20 -4.14
C LEU A 196 1.16 -7.64 -3.59
N VAL A 197 0.36 -8.56 -4.14
CA VAL A 197 0.39 -9.95 -3.66
C VAL A 197 1.72 -10.63 -3.95
N LYS A 198 2.42 -10.28 -5.04
CA LYS A 198 3.76 -10.76 -5.36
C LYS A 198 4.79 -10.24 -4.36
N SER A 199 4.77 -8.94 -4.07
CA SER A 199 5.65 -8.32 -3.08
C SER A 199 5.42 -8.89 -1.68
N LEU A 200 4.17 -9.04 -1.27
CA LEU A 200 3.81 -9.66 0.02
C LEU A 200 4.29 -11.11 0.13
N ARG A 201 4.23 -11.88 -0.96
CA ARG A 201 4.74 -13.26 -0.97
C ARG A 201 6.25 -13.33 -0.72
N GLU A 202 7.02 -12.33 -1.13
CA GLU A 202 8.48 -12.27 -0.92
C GLU A 202 8.83 -11.93 0.53
N VAL A 203 7.98 -11.13 1.18
CA VAL A 203 8.21 -10.61 2.53
C VAL A 203 7.61 -11.49 3.62
N ILE A 204 6.42 -12.07 3.39
CA ILE A 204 5.76 -12.93 4.39
C ILE A 204 6.56 -14.23 4.54
N PRO A 205 7.03 -14.56 5.77
CA PRO A 205 7.85 -15.73 6.00
C PRO A 205 7.03 -17.02 5.83
N ARG A 206 7.72 -18.09 5.43
CA ARG A 206 7.11 -19.43 5.41
C ARG A 206 6.69 -19.82 6.82
N GLN A 207 5.51 -20.40 6.93
CA GLN A 207 4.97 -20.91 8.18
C GLN A 207 4.73 -22.43 8.11
N MET A 208 4.19 -23.01 9.16
CA MET A 208 3.91 -24.45 9.23
C MET A 208 2.75 -24.88 8.30
N TYR A 209 2.02 -23.93 7.74
CA TYR A 209 0.92 -24.13 6.77
C TYR A 209 1.07 -23.15 5.59
N ASP A 210 0.38 -23.44 4.50
CA ASP A 210 0.39 -22.58 3.32
C ASP A 210 -0.41 -21.30 3.62
N VAL A 211 0.19 -20.13 3.32
CA VAL A 211 -0.47 -18.83 3.46
C VAL A 211 -0.93 -18.39 2.07
N ALA A 212 -2.23 -18.30 1.87
CA ALA A 212 -2.82 -17.73 0.68
C ALA A 212 -2.94 -16.22 0.84
N ILE A 213 -2.31 -15.45 -0.05
CA ILE A 213 -2.35 -14.00 -0.13
C ILE A 213 -3.26 -13.64 -1.30
N GLN A 214 -4.28 -12.82 -1.07
CA GLN A 214 -5.25 -12.46 -2.09
C GLN A 214 -5.50 -10.94 -2.06
N ALA A 215 -5.53 -10.33 -3.24
CA ALA A 215 -6.04 -8.97 -3.40
C ALA A 215 -7.47 -9.06 -3.94
N ALA A 216 -8.39 -8.33 -3.32
CA ALA A 216 -9.80 -8.35 -3.67
C ALA A 216 -10.43 -6.95 -3.67
N ILE A 217 -11.43 -6.73 -4.51
CA ILE A 217 -12.31 -5.56 -4.49
C ILE A 217 -13.73 -6.06 -4.26
N GLY A 218 -14.33 -5.64 -3.13
CA GLY A 218 -15.58 -6.21 -2.68
C GLY A 218 -15.44 -7.73 -2.46
N GLY A 219 -16.27 -8.53 -3.13
CA GLY A 219 -16.17 -10.01 -3.08
C GLY A 219 -15.31 -10.64 -4.18
N LYS A 220 -14.80 -9.85 -5.15
CA LYS A 220 -14.06 -10.35 -6.32
C LYS A 220 -12.56 -10.39 -6.05
N ILE A 221 -11.96 -11.57 -6.16
CA ILE A 221 -10.51 -11.75 -6.08
C ILE A 221 -9.88 -11.35 -7.42
N LEU A 222 -8.93 -10.39 -7.38
CA LEU A 222 -8.19 -9.90 -8.54
C LEU A 222 -6.89 -10.69 -8.76
N ALA A 223 -6.19 -10.99 -7.66
CA ALA A 223 -4.91 -11.67 -7.70
C ALA A 223 -4.74 -12.58 -6.49
N ARG A 224 -3.95 -13.65 -6.68
CA ARG A 224 -3.64 -14.60 -5.62
C ARG A 224 -2.22 -15.12 -5.76
N GLU A 225 -1.51 -15.14 -4.64
CA GLU A 225 -0.23 -15.82 -4.46
C GLU A 225 -0.28 -16.75 -3.24
N THR A 226 0.69 -17.63 -3.13
CA THR A 226 0.73 -18.57 -1.99
C THR A 226 2.16 -18.74 -1.50
N VAL A 227 2.38 -18.44 -0.23
CA VAL A 227 3.61 -18.78 0.49
C VAL A 227 3.50 -20.23 0.93
N LYS A 228 4.34 -21.11 0.38
CA LYS A 228 4.32 -22.54 0.69
C LYS A 228 4.83 -22.78 2.10
N ALA A 229 4.16 -23.69 2.84
CA ALA A 229 4.56 -24.12 4.17
C ALA A 229 5.96 -24.74 4.19
N PHE A 230 6.58 -24.71 5.37
CA PHE A 230 7.72 -25.58 5.63
C PHE A 230 7.30 -27.05 5.41
N ARG A 231 8.12 -27.80 4.67
CA ARG A 231 7.88 -29.20 4.38
C ARG A 231 8.95 -30.04 5.07
N LYS A 232 8.55 -30.77 6.11
CA LYS A 232 9.38 -31.83 6.64
C LYS A 232 9.28 -33.06 5.73
N ASP A 233 10.39 -33.60 5.30
CA ASP A 233 10.38 -34.86 4.55
C ASP A 233 10.05 -36.01 5.51
N VAL A 234 8.75 -36.34 5.56
CA VAL A 234 8.26 -37.45 6.42
C VAL A 234 8.49 -38.82 5.81
N THR A 235 9.00 -38.86 4.57
CA THR A 235 9.26 -40.08 3.81
C THR A 235 10.74 -40.43 3.70
N ALA A 236 11.66 -39.56 4.12
CA ALA A 236 13.11 -39.74 3.99
C ALA A 236 13.65 -41.04 4.60
N LYS A 237 13.03 -41.51 5.68
CA LYS A 237 13.44 -42.76 6.37
C LYS A 237 12.76 -44.02 5.83
N LEU A 238 11.93 -43.89 4.80
CA LEU A 238 11.24 -45.05 4.20
C LEU A 238 12.05 -45.57 3.00
N TYR A 239 12.96 -46.49 3.30
CA TYR A 239 13.68 -47.26 2.29
C TYR A 239 12.76 -48.34 1.72
N GLY A 240 12.70 -48.44 0.37
CA GLY A 240 11.94 -49.49 -0.32
C GLY A 240 10.45 -49.16 -0.55
N GLY A 241 9.87 -49.86 -1.50
CA GLY A 241 8.64 -49.62 -2.24
C GLY A 241 7.29 -49.54 -1.53
N ASP A 242 7.18 -49.30 -0.21
CA ASP A 242 5.86 -49.16 0.44
C ASP A 242 5.18 -47.83 0.09
N VAL A 243 4.60 -47.80 -1.10
CA VAL A 243 3.86 -46.67 -1.66
C VAL A 243 2.66 -46.30 -0.76
N THR A 244 2.01 -47.30 -0.16
CA THR A 244 0.82 -47.12 0.67
C THR A 244 1.16 -46.38 1.96
N ARG A 245 2.26 -46.76 2.62
CA ARG A 245 2.73 -46.08 3.83
C ARG A 245 3.20 -44.66 3.56
N LYS A 246 3.92 -44.41 2.43
CA LYS A 246 4.31 -43.07 1.99
C LYS A 246 3.07 -42.20 1.78
N LYS A 247 2.05 -42.69 1.10
CA LYS A 247 0.80 -41.97 0.83
C LYS A 247 0.07 -41.62 2.12
N LYS A 248 -0.08 -42.55 3.06
CA LYS A 248 -0.72 -42.32 4.37
C LYS A 248 0.02 -41.24 5.19
N LEU A 249 1.37 -41.25 5.20
CA LEU A 249 2.16 -40.23 5.91
C LEU A 249 2.02 -38.86 5.30
N LEU A 250 1.99 -38.74 3.98
CA LEU A 250 1.76 -37.48 3.28
C LEU A 250 0.33 -36.94 3.52
N GLU A 251 -0.67 -37.82 3.51
CA GLU A 251 -2.06 -37.47 3.84
C GLU A 251 -2.20 -36.96 5.28
N LYS A 252 -1.57 -37.66 6.24
CA LYS A 252 -1.53 -37.24 7.65
C LYS A 252 -0.86 -35.88 7.83
N GLN A 253 0.26 -35.62 7.11
CA GLN A 253 0.92 -34.30 7.11
C GLN A 253 0.00 -33.25 6.52
N LYS A 254 -0.68 -33.49 5.41
CA LYS A 254 -1.64 -32.59 4.77
C LYS A 254 -2.80 -32.26 5.70
N ALA A 255 -3.37 -33.25 6.37
CA ALA A 255 -4.46 -33.06 7.34
C ALA A 255 -4.00 -32.22 8.55
N GLY A 256 -2.79 -32.50 9.09
CA GLY A 256 -2.20 -31.71 10.17
C GLY A 256 -2.00 -30.24 9.79
N LYS A 257 -1.47 -29.96 8.59
CA LYS A 257 -1.33 -28.59 8.08
C LYS A 257 -2.67 -27.90 7.91
N LYS A 258 -3.70 -28.59 7.42
CA LYS A 258 -5.06 -28.05 7.30
C LYS A 258 -5.63 -27.64 8.67
N LYS A 259 -5.42 -28.49 9.69
CA LYS A 259 -5.84 -28.19 11.06
C LYS A 259 -5.10 -26.98 11.65
N MET A 260 -3.78 -26.90 11.46
CA MET A 260 -2.97 -25.77 11.93
C MET A 260 -3.38 -24.42 11.27
N ARG A 261 -3.79 -24.45 10.02
CA ARG A 261 -4.26 -23.27 9.30
C ARG A 261 -5.50 -22.63 9.95
N HIS A 262 -6.39 -23.42 10.56
CA HIS A 262 -7.59 -22.93 11.23
C HIS A 262 -7.31 -22.35 12.63
N ILE A 263 -6.16 -22.68 13.22
CA ILE A 263 -5.84 -22.29 14.62
C ILE A 263 -4.80 -21.16 14.65
N GLY A 264 -3.91 -21.08 13.65
CA GLY A 264 -2.81 -20.12 13.64
C GLY A 264 -3.19 -18.80 12.96
N LYS A 265 -2.91 -17.69 13.63
CA LYS A 265 -2.89 -16.37 13.00
C LYS A 265 -1.64 -16.29 12.10
N VAL A 266 -1.79 -15.65 10.94
CA VAL A 266 -0.65 -15.40 10.04
C VAL A 266 0.22 -14.31 10.65
N GLU A 267 1.48 -14.62 10.86
CA GLU A 267 2.47 -13.63 11.29
C GLU A 267 2.81 -12.71 10.11
N VAL A 268 2.55 -11.42 10.27
CA VAL A 268 2.77 -10.40 9.25
C VAL A 268 3.92 -9.52 9.74
N PRO A 269 5.09 -9.57 9.08
CA PRO A 269 6.23 -8.75 9.47
C PRO A 269 6.02 -7.27 9.09
N GLN A 270 6.81 -6.38 9.70
CA GLN A 270 6.71 -4.94 9.46
C GLN A 270 6.90 -4.56 8.00
N GLU A 271 7.81 -5.24 7.31
CA GLU A 271 8.12 -5.01 5.90
C GLU A 271 6.91 -5.24 4.98
N ALA A 272 5.96 -6.09 5.40
CA ALA A 272 4.73 -6.33 4.65
C ALA A 272 3.84 -5.08 4.57
N PHE A 273 3.77 -4.29 5.64
CA PHE A 273 3.00 -3.04 5.64
C PHE A 273 3.64 -1.96 4.78
N LEU A 274 4.98 -1.96 4.69
CA LEU A 274 5.74 -1.08 3.80
C LEU A 274 5.73 -1.57 2.34
N SER A 275 5.36 -2.82 2.09
CA SER A 275 5.27 -3.37 0.73
C SER A 275 4.22 -2.66 -0.12
N VAL A 276 3.19 -2.07 0.51
CA VAL A 276 2.20 -1.24 -0.18
C VAL A 276 2.85 -0.03 -0.85
N LEU A 277 3.91 0.53 -0.25
CA LEU A 277 4.69 1.64 -0.80
C LEU A 277 5.57 1.22 -1.98
N LYS A 278 6.04 -0.04 -1.99
CA LYS A 278 6.97 -0.55 -3.02
C LYS A 278 6.29 -1.01 -4.30
N VAL A 279 4.96 -1.17 -4.29
CA VAL A 279 4.17 -1.62 -5.45
C VAL A 279 4.17 -0.63 -6.61
N ASN A 280 4.65 0.58 -6.37
CA ASN A 280 4.71 1.64 -7.37
C ASN A 280 6.12 1.84 -7.96
N LYS A 281 7.06 0.95 -7.64
CA LYS A 281 8.43 0.96 -8.20
C LYS A 281 8.58 0.12 -9.45
#